data_46fdc0962a8067f0b66e429b5358326d
#
_entry.id   46fdc0962a8067f0b66e429b5358326d
#
_cell.length_a   1.000
_cell.length_b   1.000
_cell.length_c   1.000
_cell.angle_alpha   90.00
_cell.angle_beta   90.00
_cell.angle_gamma   90.00
#
_symmetry.space_group_name_H-M   'P 1'
#
loop_
_entity.id
_entity.type
_entity.pdbx_description
1 polymer ?
#
loop_
_entity_poly.entity_id
_entity_poly.type
_entity_poly.pdbx_seq_one_letter_code
_entity_poly.pdbx_strand_id
1 'polypeptide(L)'
;KTAAAHRKIRNFAKEHEIKLYEGKGVCHQIMVENHVCPGEFIMGADSHTCTYGALGAFGTGIGCTDFLYAMVTGQSWVLVPDTIRFNLHGKLREGVYARDLMLSIIGMVGANGCNYKIMEFAGEGAHNLDIDERLVLCNLAVEAGAKTGIVEPDEKVVEYVESRGRKAENLFKSDDDAVFEKVYD
;
A
#
# COMPACT_ATOMS: atom_id res chain seq x y z
N LYS A 1 17.34 12.66 23.37
CA LYS A 1 17.15 13.05 21.95
C LYS A 1 15.69 12.82 21.51
N THR A 2 15.09 11.66 21.77
CA THR A 2 13.73 11.29 21.34
C THR A 2 12.63 12.22 21.86
N ALA A 3 12.64 12.57 23.16
CA ALA A 3 11.65 13.48 23.76
C ALA A 3 11.69 14.89 23.13
N ALA A 4 12.87 15.38 22.74
CA ALA A 4 13.00 16.66 22.06
C ALA A 4 12.44 16.61 20.62
N ALA A 5 12.64 15.49 19.92
CA ALA A 5 12.06 15.28 18.58
C ALA A 5 10.53 15.23 18.65
N HIS A 6 9.95 14.47 19.59
CA HIS A 6 8.50 14.41 19.78
C HIS A 6 7.90 15.79 20.12
N ARG A 7 8.60 16.60 20.92
CA ARG A 7 8.16 17.97 21.20
C ARG A 7 8.13 18.84 19.93
N LYS A 8 9.15 18.72 19.08
CA LYS A 8 9.19 19.45 17.80
C LYS A 8 8.01 19.04 16.91
N ILE A 9 7.75 17.73 16.79
CA ILE A 9 6.63 17.21 15.99
C ILE A 9 5.29 17.76 16.51
N ARG A 10 5.05 17.72 17.83
CA ARG A 10 3.82 18.27 18.44
C ARG A 10 3.66 19.77 18.18
N ASN A 11 4.73 20.54 18.34
CA ASN A 11 4.70 21.98 18.08
C ASN A 11 4.42 22.27 16.60
N PHE A 12 5.11 21.59 15.71
CA PHE A 12 4.91 21.71 14.27
C PHE A 12 3.48 21.35 13.86
N ALA A 13 2.98 20.21 14.33
CA ALA A 13 1.60 19.79 14.02
C ALA A 13 0.57 20.81 14.52
N LYS A 14 0.80 21.40 15.70
CA LYS A 14 -0.08 22.45 16.25
C LYS A 14 0.02 23.76 15.46
N GLU A 15 1.21 24.18 15.09
CA GLU A 15 1.47 25.43 14.33
C GLU A 15 0.84 25.39 12.93
N HIS A 16 0.87 24.20 12.29
CA HIS A 16 0.38 24.02 10.93
C HIS A 16 -1.00 23.32 10.87
N GLU A 17 -1.69 23.18 11.99
CA GLU A 17 -3.02 22.56 12.10
C GLU A 17 -3.07 21.12 11.53
N ILE A 18 -1.94 20.39 11.61
CA ILE A 18 -1.82 19.01 11.13
C ILE A 18 -2.38 18.07 12.19
N LYS A 19 -3.25 17.13 11.76
CA LYS A 19 -3.80 16.09 12.62
C LYS A 19 -2.71 15.11 13.06
N LEU A 20 -2.42 15.10 14.36
CA LEU A 20 -1.39 14.24 14.94
C LEU A 20 -2.01 13.05 15.68
N TYR A 21 -1.61 11.84 15.28
CA TYR A 21 -1.94 10.59 15.97
C TYR A 21 -0.76 10.12 16.82
N GLU A 22 -0.68 10.61 18.06
CA GLU A 22 0.39 10.21 18.97
C GLU A 22 -0.09 9.12 19.93
N GLY A 23 0.61 7.98 19.97
CA GLY A 23 0.29 6.87 20.86
C GLY A 23 -1.02 6.15 20.53
N LYS A 24 -1.53 6.25 19.29
CA LYS A 24 -2.80 5.67 18.86
C LYS A 24 -2.65 4.33 18.14
N GLY A 25 -1.44 3.92 17.82
CA GLY A 25 -1.16 2.67 17.11
C GLY A 25 -0.15 2.83 15.99
N VAL A 26 -0.05 1.81 15.15
CA VAL A 26 0.80 1.79 13.95
C VAL A 26 0.19 2.70 12.88
N CYS A 27 1.03 3.55 12.27
CA CYS A 27 0.56 4.56 11.30
C CYS A 27 -0.20 3.94 10.13
N HIS A 28 0.26 2.81 9.57
CA HIS A 28 -0.40 2.17 8.44
C HIS A 28 -1.79 1.65 8.81
N GLN A 29 -1.96 1.08 10.00
CA GLN A 29 -3.25 0.64 10.50
C GLN A 29 -4.20 1.84 10.68
N ILE A 30 -3.72 2.92 11.27
CA ILE A 30 -4.51 4.15 11.42
C ILE A 30 -4.94 4.70 10.06
N MET A 31 -4.03 4.68 9.08
CA MET A 31 -4.32 5.18 7.75
C MET A 31 -5.40 4.36 7.04
N VAL A 32 -5.27 3.03 7.00
CA VAL A 32 -6.24 2.17 6.32
C VAL A 32 -7.60 2.17 7.00
N GLU A 33 -7.63 2.28 8.32
CA GLU A 33 -8.87 2.34 9.08
C GLU A 33 -9.61 3.68 8.98
N ASN A 34 -8.89 4.80 8.78
CA ASN A 34 -9.49 6.13 8.96
C ASN A 34 -9.35 7.06 7.75
N HIS A 35 -8.45 6.80 6.79
CA HIS A 35 -8.10 7.78 5.77
C HIS A 35 -8.10 7.23 4.35
N VAL A 36 -7.43 6.11 4.10
CA VAL A 36 -7.21 5.59 2.74
C VAL A 36 -8.51 5.22 2.05
N CYS A 37 -8.68 5.72 0.81
CA CYS A 37 -9.75 5.31 -0.09
C CYS A 37 -9.16 4.75 -1.40
N PRO A 38 -9.90 3.88 -2.11
CA PRO A 38 -9.44 3.37 -3.40
C PRO A 38 -9.23 4.51 -4.40
N GLY A 39 -8.25 4.31 -5.29
CA GLY A 39 -7.88 5.28 -6.32
C GLY A 39 -7.06 6.48 -5.85
N GLU A 40 -6.73 6.57 -4.57
CA GLU A 40 -5.87 7.64 -4.06
C GLU A 40 -4.39 7.38 -4.37
N PHE A 41 -3.63 8.48 -4.53
CA PHE A 41 -2.18 8.47 -4.58
C PHE A 41 -1.63 9.02 -3.27
N ILE A 42 -0.91 8.18 -2.51
CA ILE A 42 -0.46 8.50 -1.16
C ILE A 42 1.05 8.34 -1.04
N MET A 43 1.74 9.39 -0.67
CA MET A 43 3.17 9.38 -0.36
C MET A 43 3.40 9.44 1.14
N GLY A 44 4.27 8.60 1.64
CA GLY A 44 4.64 8.56 3.06
C GLY A 44 6.15 8.51 3.27
N ALA A 45 6.62 8.98 4.42
CA ALA A 45 8.03 8.91 4.79
C ALA A 45 8.41 7.55 5.43
N ASP A 46 7.63 6.52 5.14
CA ASP A 46 7.86 5.14 5.56
C ASP A 46 7.75 4.20 4.35
N SER A 47 8.65 3.22 4.27
CA SER A 47 8.71 2.30 3.13
C SER A 47 7.46 1.42 3.01
N HIS A 48 6.80 1.09 4.14
CA HIS A 48 5.59 0.28 4.16
C HIS A 48 4.31 1.07 3.81
N THR A 49 4.42 2.30 3.32
CA THR A 49 3.28 3.03 2.73
C THR A 49 2.61 2.25 1.60
N CYS A 50 3.33 1.32 0.97
CA CYS A 50 2.81 0.37 -0.02
C CYS A 50 1.63 -0.48 0.49
N THR A 51 1.44 -0.62 1.80
CA THR A 51 0.31 -1.32 2.43
C THR A 51 -1.06 -0.85 1.91
N TYR A 52 -1.16 0.42 1.52
CA TYR A 52 -2.45 1.03 1.11
C TYR A 52 -2.99 0.48 -0.22
N GLY A 53 -2.16 -0.18 -1.00
CA GLY A 53 -2.58 -0.87 -2.21
C GLY A 53 -3.54 -2.03 -1.96
N ALA A 54 -3.64 -2.52 -0.73
CA ALA A 54 -4.66 -3.49 -0.31
C ALA A 54 -6.10 -2.95 -0.45
N LEU A 55 -6.26 -1.63 -0.41
CA LEU A 55 -7.51 -0.93 -0.65
C LEU A 55 -7.58 -0.31 -2.06
N GLY A 56 -6.70 -0.67 -2.98
CA GLY A 56 -6.66 -0.11 -4.33
C GLY A 56 -6.13 1.32 -4.42
N ALA A 57 -5.38 1.79 -3.40
CA ALA A 57 -4.69 3.07 -3.44
C ALA A 57 -3.22 2.89 -3.86
N PHE A 58 -2.66 3.80 -4.64
CA PHE A 58 -1.23 3.81 -4.91
C PHE A 58 -0.50 4.43 -3.72
N GLY A 59 -0.04 3.60 -2.79
CA GLY A 59 0.76 4.02 -1.65
C GLY A 59 2.25 3.80 -1.90
N THR A 60 3.10 4.80 -1.69
CA THR A 60 4.54 4.64 -1.87
C THR A 60 5.36 5.40 -0.84
N GLY A 61 6.44 4.75 -0.38
CA GLY A 61 7.45 5.38 0.47
C GLY A 61 8.37 6.30 -0.33
N ILE A 62 8.67 7.48 0.23
CA ILE A 62 9.60 8.45 -0.32
C ILE A 62 10.61 8.91 0.74
N GLY A 63 11.73 9.46 0.32
CA GLY A 63 12.74 10.00 1.21
C GLY A 63 12.24 11.21 2.02
N CYS A 64 12.84 11.44 3.19
CA CYS A 64 12.43 12.55 4.06
C CYS A 64 12.54 13.93 3.38
N THR A 65 13.53 14.11 2.50
CA THR A 65 13.70 15.37 1.75
C THR A 65 12.60 15.57 0.72
N ASP A 66 12.25 14.52 -0.02
CA ASP A 66 11.16 14.55 -1.00
C ASP A 66 9.80 14.75 -0.30
N PHE A 67 9.64 14.11 0.86
CA PHE A 67 8.45 14.30 1.70
C PHE A 67 8.32 15.76 2.17
N LEU A 68 9.42 16.36 2.64
CA LEU A 68 9.44 17.77 3.03
C LEU A 68 9.11 18.69 1.83
N TYR A 69 9.69 18.40 0.65
CA TYR A 69 9.39 19.15 -0.56
C TYR A 69 7.90 19.07 -0.91
N ALA A 70 7.34 17.87 -0.89
CA ALA A 70 5.91 17.65 -1.15
C ALA A 70 5.01 18.39 -0.14
N MET A 71 5.37 18.41 1.15
CA MET A 71 4.63 19.16 2.17
C MET A 71 4.65 20.67 1.94
N VAL A 72 5.78 21.23 1.48
CA VAL A 72 5.93 22.67 1.28
C VAL A 72 5.30 23.15 -0.01
N THR A 73 5.41 22.34 -1.08
CA THR A 73 5.01 22.77 -2.44
C THR A 73 3.64 22.21 -2.86
N GLY A 74 3.15 21.20 -2.17
CA GLY A 74 1.99 20.43 -2.62
C GLY A 74 2.26 19.58 -3.87
N GLN A 75 3.51 19.41 -4.27
CA GLN A 75 3.91 18.73 -5.50
C GLN A 75 5.04 17.75 -5.27
N SER A 76 5.07 16.69 -6.08
CA SER A 76 6.19 15.76 -6.17
C SER A 76 6.25 15.20 -7.59
N TRP A 77 7.33 14.49 -7.90
CA TRP A 77 7.48 13.80 -9.18
C TRP A 77 7.54 12.29 -8.95
N VAL A 78 7.05 11.54 -9.88
CA VAL A 78 7.12 10.07 -9.88
C VAL A 78 7.43 9.61 -11.30
N LEU A 79 8.43 8.75 -11.43
CA LEU A 79 8.56 7.92 -12.62
C LEU A 79 7.49 6.82 -12.51
N VAL A 80 6.58 6.75 -13.46
CA VAL A 80 5.54 5.71 -13.48
C VAL A 80 6.21 4.34 -13.56
N PRO A 81 6.04 3.47 -12.55
CA PRO A 81 6.67 2.16 -12.55
C PRO A 81 5.99 1.21 -13.53
N ASP A 82 6.76 0.31 -14.16
CA ASP A 82 6.16 -0.85 -14.82
C ASP A 82 5.53 -1.79 -13.80
N THR A 83 4.59 -2.62 -14.26
CA THR A 83 3.86 -3.56 -13.42
C THR A 83 4.30 -4.99 -13.67
N ILE A 84 4.53 -5.73 -12.59
CA ILE A 84 4.65 -7.19 -12.58
C ILE A 84 3.36 -7.74 -11.97
N ARG A 85 2.66 -8.58 -12.75
CA ARG A 85 1.38 -9.17 -12.33
C ARG A 85 1.60 -10.57 -11.78
N PHE A 86 0.94 -10.85 -10.65
CA PHE A 86 0.89 -12.16 -9.99
C PHE A 86 -0.57 -12.64 -9.99
N ASN A 87 -0.87 -13.61 -10.82
CA ASN A 87 -2.19 -14.24 -10.85
C ASN A 87 -2.26 -15.30 -9.75
N LEU A 88 -3.06 -15.05 -8.74
CA LEU A 88 -3.26 -15.97 -7.62
C LEU A 88 -4.47 -16.86 -7.90
N HIS A 89 -4.32 -18.15 -7.65
CA HIS A 89 -5.34 -19.16 -7.90
C HIS A 89 -5.77 -19.86 -6.61
N GLY A 90 -7.04 -20.20 -6.52
CA GLY A 90 -7.59 -21.01 -5.42
C GLY A 90 -7.68 -20.26 -4.09
N LYS A 91 -7.47 -20.97 -3.00
CA LYS A 91 -7.55 -20.47 -1.62
C LYS A 91 -6.37 -20.94 -0.80
N LEU A 92 -6.00 -20.16 0.22
CA LEU A 92 -5.02 -20.57 1.21
C LEU A 92 -5.52 -21.84 1.95
N ARG A 93 -4.62 -22.78 2.16
CA ARG A 93 -4.92 -24.00 2.93
C ARG A 93 -4.95 -23.69 4.41
N GLU A 94 -5.62 -24.52 5.19
CA GLU A 94 -5.58 -24.42 6.65
C GLU A 94 -4.12 -24.42 7.16
N GLY A 95 -3.79 -23.48 8.05
CA GLY A 95 -2.44 -23.29 8.58
C GLY A 95 -1.47 -22.52 7.68
N VAL A 96 -1.90 -22.07 6.48
CA VAL A 96 -1.13 -21.21 5.57
C VAL A 96 -1.74 -19.81 5.60
N TYR A 97 -0.89 -18.81 5.76
CA TYR A 97 -1.30 -17.42 5.89
C TYR A 97 -0.81 -16.58 4.70
N ALA A 98 -1.40 -15.41 4.50
CA ALA A 98 -0.99 -14.48 3.44
C ALA A 98 0.51 -14.13 3.49
N ARG A 99 1.10 -14.14 4.68
CA ARG A 99 2.55 -13.96 4.84
C ARG A 99 3.36 -15.09 4.19
N ASP A 100 2.93 -16.34 4.33
CA ASP A 100 3.62 -17.48 3.71
C ASP A 100 3.56 -17.41 2.20
N LEU A 101 2.39 -17.00 1.66
CA LEU A 101 2.20 -16.72 0.24
C LEU A 101 3.18 -15.64 -0.24
N MET A 102 3.24 -14.50 0.45
CA MET A 102 4.13 -13.42 0.04
C MET A 102 5.60 -13.79 0.17
N LEU A 103 6.00 -14.49 1.22
CA LEU A 103 7.36 -15.00 1.35
C LEU A 103 7.73 -16.00 0.25
N SER A 104 6.78 -16.80 -0.21
CA SER A 104 6.96 -17.69 -1.36
C SER A 104 7.19 -16.89 -2.64
N ILE A 105 6.40 -15.84 -2.88
CA ILE A 105 6.57 -14.93 -4.02
C ILE A 105 7.95 -14.25 -3.96
N ILE A 106 8.34 -13.71 -2.81
CA ILE A 106 9.67 -13.10 -2.62
C ILE A 106 10.78 -14.12 -2.86
N GLY A 107 10.62 -15.35 -2.38
CA GLY A 107 11.56 -16.45 -2.63
C GLY A 107 11.70 -16.77 -4.12
N MET A 108 10.64 -16.65 -4.90
CA MET A 108 10.61 -16.89 -6.34
C MET A 108 11.27 -15.75 -7.14
N VAL A 109 10.97 -14.49 -6.80
CA VAL A 109 11.47 -13.33 -7.55
C VAL A 109 12.79 -12.78 -7.00
N GLY A 110 13.11 -13.02 -5.73
CA GLY A 110 14.25 -12.45 -5.02
C GLY A 110 13.97 -11.07 -4.42
N ALA A 111 14.81 -10.64 -3.49
CA ALA A 111 14.67 -9.36 -2.76
C ALA A 111 14.72 -8.10 -3.66
N ASN A 112 15.25 -8.21 -4.86
CA ASN A 112 15.33 -7.12 -5.84
C ASN A 112 14.52 -7.42 -7.12
N GLY A 113 13.73 -8.49 -7.12
CA GLY A 113 13.03 -8.97 -8.32
C GLY A 113 11.95 -8.02 -8.84
N CYS A 114 11.43 -7.16 -7.97
CA CYS A 114 10.43 -6.16 -8.31
C CYS A 114 10.95 -4.73 -8.07
N ASN A 115 12.27 -4.52 -8.16
CA ASN A 115 12.87 -3.23 -7.85
C ASN A 115 12.27 -2.11 -8.71
N TYR A 116 11.72 -1.09 -8.03
CA TYR A 116 11.02 0.05 -8.62
C TYR A 116 9.79 -0.33 -9.48
N LYS A 117 9.14 -1.46 -9.23
CA LYS A 117 7.95 -1.92 -9.96
C LYS A 117 6.69 -1.84 -9.09
N ILE A 118 5.55 -1.98 -9.73
CA ILE A 118 4.28 -2.30 -9.05
C ILE A 118 4.16 -3.82 -9.01
N MET A 119 3.83 -4.38 -7.86
CA MET A 119 3.37 -5.76 -7.74
C MET A 119 1.84 -5.77 -7.75
N GLU A 120 1.24 -6.18 -8.84
CA GLU A 120 -0.22 -6.34 -8.94
C GLU A 120 -0.60 -7.78 -8.59
N PHE A 121 -1.43 -7.94 -7.57
CA PHE A 121 -1.99 -9.22 -7.17
C PHE A 121 -3.39 -9.37 -7.74
N ALA A 122 -3.60 -10.33 -8.61
CA ALA A 122 -4.81 -10.50 -9.39
C ALA A 122 -5.31 -11.96 -9.38
N GLY A 123 -6.42 -12.21 -10.07
CA GLY A 123 -7.04 -13.52 -10.18
C GLY A 123 -7.96 -13.87 -9.01
N GLU A 124 -8.62 -15.03 -9.11
CA GLU A 124 -9.61 -15.45 -8.12
C GLU A 124 -9.02 -15.63 -6.71
N GLY A 125 -7.75 -16.04 -6.62
CA GLY A 125 -7.04 -16.18 -5.36
C GLY A 125 -6.89 -14.85 -4.63
N ALA A 126 -6.62 -13.76 -5.34
CA ALA A 126 -6.55 -12.42 -4.75
C ALA A 126 -7.91 -11.94 -4.23
N HIS A 127 -8.99 -12.22 -4.98
CA HIS A 127 -10.37 -11.94 -4.54
C HIS A 127 -10.81 -12.81 -3.35
N ASN A 128 -10.27 -14.03 -3.21
CA ASN A 128 -10.57 -14.89 -2.07
C ASN A 128 -9.98 -14.36 -0.76
N LEU A 129 -8.85 -13.61 -0.81
CA LEU A 129 -8.24 -13.01 0.37
C LEU A 129 -9.18 -11.99 1.03
N ASP A 130 -9.15 -11.93 2.35
CA ASP A 130 -9.78 -10.86 3.11
C ASP A 130 -8.91 -9.59 3.11
N ILE A 131 -9.42 -8.50 3.69
CA ILE A 131 -8.69 -7.22 3.71
C ILE A 131 -7.38 -7.32 4.50
N ASP A 132 -7.38 -8.04 5.63
CA ASP A 132 -6.19 -8.18 6.47
C ASP A 132 -5.10 -8.99 5.73
N GLU A 133 -5.48 -10.02 4.99
CA GLU A 133 -4.59 -10.80 4.14
C GLU A 133 -4.00 -9.97 3.00
N ARG A 134 -4.83 -9.12 2.35
CA ARG A 134 -4.36 -8.18 1.31
C ARG A 134 -3.41 -7.13 1.88
N LEU A 135 -3.67 -6.63 3.10
CA LEU A 135 -2.76 -5.72 3.80
C LEU A 135 -1.38 -6.35 3.99
N VAL A 136 -1.31 -7.64 4.34
CA VAL A 136 -0.04 -8.36 4.48
C VAL A 136 0.69 -8.47 3.14
N LEU A 137 0.02 -8.81 2.05
CA LEU A 137 0.64 -8.91 0.72
C LEU A 137 1.23 -7.56 0.29
N CYS A 138 0.44 -6.51 0.34
CA CYS A 138 0.87 -5.18 -0.08
C CYS A 138 1.95 -4.59 0.84
N ASN A 139 1.87 -4.87 2.16
CA ASN A 139 2.89 -4.44 3.12
C ASN A 139 4.27 -5.02 2.80
N LEU A 140 4.34 -6.31 2.48
CA LEU A 140 5.58 -7.00 2.20
C LEU A 140 6.12 -6.77 0.76
N ALA A 141 5.40 -6.05 -0.10
CA ALA A 141 5.88 -5.76 -1.46
C ALA A 141 7.21 -5.01 -1.48
N VAL A 142 7.46 -4.17 -0.48
CA VAL A 142 8.74 -3.47 -0.31
C VAL A 142 9.93 -4.42 -0.14
N GLU A 143 9.73 -5.61 0.40
CA GLU A 143 10.78 -6.61 0.61
C GLU A 143 11.25 -7.25 -0.72
N ALA A 144 10.45 -7.14 -1.78
CA ALA A 144 10.85 -7.48 -3.15
C ALA A 144 11.43 -6.27 -3.92
N GLY A 145 11.59 -5.11 -3.27
CA GLY A 145 12.05 -3.86 -3.87
C GLY A 145 10.96 -3.04 -4.56
N ALA A 146 9.69 -3.43 -4.46
CA ALA A 146 8.60 -2.76 -5.15
C ALA A 146 8.31 -1.36 -4.61
N LYS A 147 7.81 -0.48 -5.47
CA LYS A 147 7.29 0.84 -5.11
C LYS A 147 5.96 0.72 -4.38
N THR A 148 5.14 -0.24 -4.77
CA THR A 148 3.86 -0.56 -4.14
C THR A 148 3.45 -1.98 -4.47
N GLY A 149 2.62 -2.59 -3.61
CA GLY A 149 1.78 -3.72 -3.94
C GLY A 149 0.35 -3.23 -4.14
N ILE A 150 -0.39 -3.78 -5.07
CA ILE A 150 -1.77 -3.39 -5.34
C ILE A 150 -2.64 -4.63 -5.53
N VAL A 151 -3.84 -4.60 -4.95
CA VAL A 151 -4.92 -5.53 -5.23
C VAL A 151 -6.06 -4.74 -5.86
N GLU A 152 -6.64 -5.26 -6.93
CA GLU A 152 -7.80 -4.65 -7.57
C GLU A 152 -8.94 -4.50 -6.54
N PRO A 153 -9.48 -3.27 -6.34
CA PRO A 153 -10.54 -3.05 -5.38
C PRO A 153 -11.84 -3.72 -5.83
N ASP A 154 -12.48 -4.40 -4.90
CA ASP A 154 -13.74 -5.13 -5.07
C ASP A 154 -14.77 -4.77 -3.99
N GLU A 155 -15.86 -5.52 -3.91
CA GLU A 155 -16.94 -5.30 -2.94
C GLU A 155 -16.44 -5.35 -1.50
N LYS A 156 -15.42 -6.16 -1.18
CA LYS A 156 -14.82 -6.22 0.17
C LYS A 156 -14.15 -4.89 0.54
N VAL A 157 -13.47 -4.26 -0.42
CA VAL A 157 -12.85 -2.93 -0.22
C VAL A 157 -13.94 -1.88 -0.03
N VAL A 158 -15.01 -1.91 -0.84
CA VAL A 158 -16.14 -1.00 -0.70
C VAL A 158 -16.75 -1.12 0.70
N GLU A 159 -17.11 -2.33 1.12
CA GLU A 159 -17.68 -2.60 2.45
C GLU A 159 -16.75 -2.14 3.57
N TYR A 160 -15.44 -2.44 3.46
CA TYR A 160 -14.43 -2.03 4.46
C TYR A 160 -14.34 -0.51 4.61
N VAL A 161 -14.34 0.22 3.51
CA VAL A 161 -14.21 1.69 3.49
C VAL A 161 -15.50 2.35 3.95
N GLU A 162 -16.66 1.90 3.46
CA GLU A 162 -17.96 2.50 3.76
C GLU A 162 -18.43 2.21 5.18
N SER A 163 -18.16 1.02 5.72
CA SER A 163 -18.44 0.70 7.14
C SER A 163 -17.70 1.61 8.11
N ARG A 164 -16.66 2.31 7.65
CA ARG A 164 -15.88 3.29 8.41
C ARG A 164 -16.22 4.74 8.07
N GLY A 165 -17.37 4.96 7.42
CA GLY A 165 -17.91 6.29 7.13
C GLY A 165 -17.19 7.05 6.02
N ARG A 166 -16.46 6.36 5.14
CA ARG A 166 -15.79 6.91 3.96
C ARG A 166 -16.50 6.47 2.69
N LYS A 167 -16.10 7.02 1.54
CA LYS A 167 -16.66 6.65 0.24
C LYS A 167 -15.63 5.92 -0.62
N ALA A 168 -16.06 4.84 -1.27
CA ALA A 168 -15.26 4.07 -2.22
C ALA A 168 -15.68 4.44 -3.67
N GLU A 169 -15.23 5.59 -4.16
CA GLU A 169 -15.72 6.14 -5.45
C GLU A 169 -14.86 5.72 -6.65
N ASN A 170 -13.54 5.55 -6.47
CA ASN A 170 -12.58 5.36 -7.57
C ASN A 170 -12.02 3.93 -7.55
N LEU A 171 -12.78 2.98 -8.07
CA LEU A 171 -12.40 1.57 -8.14
C LEU A 171 -11.64 1.30 -9.45
N PHE A 172 -10.38 1.77 -9.52
CA PHE A 172 -9.54 1.54 -10.69
C PHE A 172 -9.06 0.09 -10.76
N LYS A 173 -9.01 -0.43 -11.96
CA LYS A 173 -8.43 -1.72 -12.32
C LYS A 173 -7.56 -1.57 -13.56
N SER A 174 -6.73 -2.56 -13.82
CA SER A 174 -5.99 -2.62 -15.07
C SER A 174 -6.93 -2.74 -16.26
N ASP A 175 -6.62 -2.02 -17.35
CA ASP A 175 -7.36 -2.12 -18.61
C ASP A 175 -7.25 -3.53 -19.22
N ASP A 176 -8.21 -3.93 -20.03
CA ASP A 176 -8.23 -5.27 -20.65
C ASP A 176 -7.05 -5.50 -21.61
N ASP A 177 -6.47 -4.43 -22.14
CA ASP A 177 -5.30 -4.42 -23.02
C ASP A 177 -4.00 -3.98 -22.31
N ALA A 178 -4.01 -3.93 -20.99
CA ALA A 178 -2.84 -3.55 -20.19
C ALA A 178 -1.65 -4.48 -20.47
N VAL A 179 -0.48 -3.89 -20.68
CA VAL A 179 0.77 -4.61 -20.91
C VAL A 179 1.58 -4.64 -19.62
N PHE A 180 1.88 -5.83 -19.14
CA PHE A 180 2.71 -6.07 -17.96
C PHE A 180 4.14 -6.40 -18.37
N GLU A 181 5.13 -5.93 -17.60
CA GLU A 181 6.54 -6.29 -17.84
C GLU A 181 6.73 -7.81 -17.67
N LYS A 182 6.05 -8.39 -16.70
CA LYS A 182 6.03 -9.82 -16.46
C LYS A 182 4.72 -10.27 -15.80
N VAL A 183 4.32 -11.48 -16.13
CA VAL A 183 3.17 -12.15 -15.49
C VAL A 183 3.66 -13.46 -14.90
N TYR A 184 3.27 -13.71 -13.67
CA TYR A 184 3.44 -14.98 -12.98
C TYR A 184 2.08 -15.61 -12.70
N ASP A 185 1.97 -16.90 -13.00
CA ASP A 185 0.81 -17.77 -12.72
C ASP A 185 1.13 -18.83 -11.67
#